data_f619c6d2a36ecf6170bd456bb4f6967a
#
_entry.id   f619c6d2a36ecf6170bd456bb4f6967a
#
_cell.length_a   1.000
_cell.length_b   1.000
_cell.length_c   1.000
_cell.angle_alpha   90.00
_cell.angle_beta   90.00
_cell.angle_gamma   90.00
#
_symmetry.space_group_name_H-M   'P 1'
#
loop_
_entity.id
_entity.type
_entity.pdbx_description
1 polymer ?
#
loop_
_entity_poly.entity_id
_entity_poly.type
_entity_poly.pdbx_seq_one_letter_code
_entity_poly.pdbx_strand_id
1 'polypeptide(L)'
;MVALLGELRREMNGAVVDSMREKGIEYALSYGVSIPTIRALARQYAPDDELARLLYQQQVRELQLAALSIASPESVTEEELPFWAKAVTTVEMAENVATVLIGRTAVAKVALRKWLADDNALLRYAAMLVGGRCNELDINDIAESLTKALSDVPVGLEVVTTHGAAVLIGACGARSEEQRLAARAFIDTLPEGSLRERIEDEAGWQLEQY
;
A
#
# COMPACT_ATOMS: atom_id res chain seq x y z
N MET A 1 -12.28 21.34 5.27
CA MET A 1 -13.14 20.14 5.13
C MET A 1 -14.40 20.41 4.29
N VAL A 2 -15.31 21.32 4.68
CA VAL A 2 -16.60 21.52 3.98
C VAL A 2 -16.44 21.93 2.51
N ALA A 3 -15.48 22.79 2.18
CA ALA A 3 -15.22 23.23 0.81
C ALA A 3 -14.77 22.03 -0.06
N LEU A 4 -13.77 21.28 0.37
CA LEU A 4 -13.28 20.08 -0.34
C LEU A 4 -14.40 19.04 -0.53
N LEU A 5 -15.24 18.81 0.49
CA LEU A 5 -16.38 17.89 0.37
C LEU A 5 -17.38 18.37 -0.69
N GLY A 6 -17.62 19.69 -0.76
CA GLY A 6 -18.48 20.29 -1.78
C GLY A 6 -17.93 20.13 -3.19
N GLU A 7 -16.63 20.24 -3.38
CA GLU A 7 -15.93 20.01 -4.65
C GLU A 7 -15.99 18.53 -5.07
N LEU A 8 -15.69 17.62 -4.17
CA LEU A 8 -15.78 16.17 -4.41
C LEU A 8 -17.19 15.72 -4.79
N ARG A 9 -18.23 16.31 -4.15
CA ARG A 9 -19.63 16.01 -4.49
C ARG A 9 -20.04 16.45 -5.89
N ARG A 10 -19.41 17.47 -6.46
CA ARG A 10 -19.68 17.88 -7.84
C ARG A 10 -19.14 16.89 -8.87
N GLU A 11 -18.14 16.10 -8.48
CA GLU A 11 -17.47 15.08 -9.29
C GLU A 11 -18.03 13.66 -9.04
N MET A 12 -19.21 13.55 -8.42
CA MET A 12 -19.84 12.26 -8.10
C MET A 12 -20.11 11.43 -9.36
N ASN A 13 -19.83 10.13 -9.27
CA ASN A 13 -20.11 9.17 -10.34
C ASN A 13 -20.69 7.88 -9.76
N GLY A 14 -22.02 7.75 -9.84
CA GLY A 14 -22.75 6.59 -9.33
C GLY A 14 -22.37 5.28 -10.02
N ALA A 15 -22.10 5.32 -11.34
CA ALA A 15 -21.70 4.12 -12.07
C ALA A 15 -20.36 3.55 -11.56
N VAL A 16 -19.43 4.42 -11.11
CA VAL A 16 -18.19 3.98 -10.48
C VAL A 16 -18.47 3.32 -9.12
N VAL A 17 -19.37 3.90 -8.31
CA VAL A 17 -19.78 3.30 -7.02
C VAL A 17 -20.37 1.91 -7.22
N ASP A 18 -21.25 1.75 -8.21
CA ASP A 18 -21.87 0.47 -8.51
C ASP A 18 -20.82 -0.55 -8.98
N SER A 19 -19.92 -0.16 -9.89
CA SER A 19 -18.82 -1.01 -10.34
C SER A 19 -17.85 -1.41 -9.21
N MET A 20 -17.59 -0.53 -8.26
CA MET A 20 -16.77 -0.86 -7.07
C MET A 20 -17.47 -1.94 -6.22
N ARG A 21 -18.78 -1.77 -5.98
CA ARG A 21 -19.57 -2.72 -5.20
C ARG A 21 -19.63 -4.10 -5.88
N GLU A 22 -19.82 -4.14 -7.20
CA GLU A 22 -19.80 -5.39 -7.98
C GLU A 22 -18.46 -6.14 -7.87
N LYS A 23 -17.35 -5.41 -7.65
CA LYS A 23 -16.01 -5.96 -7.44
C LYS A 23 -15.68 -6.25 -5.96
N GLY A 24 -16.67 -6.13 -5.06
CA GLY A 24 -16.47 -6.35 -3.63
C GLY A 24 -15.65 -5.26 -2.91
N ILE A 25 -15.52 -4.07 -3.52
CA ILE A 25 -14.85 -2.92 -2.91
C ILE A 25 -15.91 -2.11 -2.17
N GLU A 26 -15.97 -2.28 -0.85
CA GLU A 26 -16.97 -1.63 -0.01
C GLU A 26 -16.36 -0.56 0.89
N TYR A 27 -17.00 0.62 0.88
CA TYR A 27 -16.77 1.73 1.80
C TYR A 27 -18.08 2.09 2.48
N ALA A 28 -18.03 2.60 3.69
CA ALA A 28 -19.22 3.10 4.40
C ALA A 28 -19.94 4.18 3.57
N LEU A 29 -19.18 5.05 2.91
CA LEU A 29 -19.67 6.03 1.95
C LEU A 29 -18.63 6.27 0.86
N SER A 30 -19.05 6.23 -0.41
CA SER A 30 -18.26 6.63 -1.58
C SER A 30 -19.10 7.45 -2.54
N TYR A 31 -18.49 8.45 -3.14
CA TYR A 31 -19.07 9.28 -4.21
C TYR A 31 -18.63 8.79 -5.61
N GLY A 32 -17.71 7.84 -5.71
CA GLY A 32 -17.20 7.33 -6.98
C GLY A 32 -16.29 8.29 -7.73
N VAL A 33 -15.69 9.27 -7.04
CA VAL A 33 -14.75 10.21 -7.67
C VAL A 33 -13.45 9.49 -8.01
N SER A 34 -12.90 9.77 -9.20
CA SER A 34 -11.65 9.17 -9.63
C SER A 34 -10.46 9.58 -8.73
N ILE A 35 -9.50 8.67 -8.52
CA ILE A 35 -8.29 8.97 -7.74
C ILE A 35 -7.53 10.18 -8.30
N PRO A 36 -7.31 10.32 -9.63
CA PRO A 36 -6.67 11.52 -10.18
C PRO A 36 -7.41 12.82 -9.82
N THR A 37 -8.73 12.82 -9.88
CA THR A 37 -9.56 13.99 -9.50
C THR A 37 -9.44 14.30 -8.01
N ILE A 38 -9.52 13.28 -7.14
CA ILE A 38 -9.34 13.44 -5.70
C ILE A 38 -7.97 14.09 -5.41
N ARG A 39 -6.90 13.56 -6.00
CA ARG A 39 -5.54 14.09 -5.83
C ARG A 39 -5.38 15.52 -6.34
N ALA A 40 -6.01 15.86 -7.48
CA ALA A 40 -5.95 17.20 -8.03
C ALA A 40 -6.64 18.22 -7.10
N LEU A 41 -7.80 17.88 -6.54
CA LEU A 41 -8.50 18.72 -5.57
C LEU A 41 -7.74 18.82 -4.25
N ALA A 42 -7.22 17.70 -3.74
CA ALA A 42 -6.46 17.65 -2.48
C ALA A 42 -5.21 18.54 -2.49
N ARG A 43 -4.49 18.62 -3.62
CA ARG A 43 -3.28 19.45 -3.75
C ARG A 43 -3.49 20.92 -3.42
N GLN A 44 -4.71 21.45 -3.56
CA GLN A 44 -5.01 22.84 -3.25
C GLN A 44 -5.02 23.11 -1.73
N TYR A 45 -5.06 22.05 -0.92
CA TYR A 45 -5.11 22.08 0.53
C TYR A 45 -3.81 21.57 1.19
N ALA A 46 -2.89 21.02 0.41
CA ALA A 46 -1.64 20.46 0.91
C ALA A 46 -0.53 21.53 1.03
N PRO A 47 0.43 21.41 2.00
CA PRO A 47 0.36 20.47 3.12
C PRO A 47 -0.48 21.02 4.29
N ASP A 48 -1.28 20.21 4.92
CA ASP A 48 -2.02 20.55 6.14
C ASP A 48 -2.31 19.26 6.95
N ASP A 49 -1.48 18.99 7.95
CA ASP A 49 -1.56 17.74 8.73
C ASP A 49 -2.78 17.67 9.64
N GLU A 50 -3.25 18.81 10.15
CA GLU A 50 -4.46 18.85 10.97
C GLU A 50 -5.69 18.51 10.14
N LEU A 51 -5.82 19.14 8.97
CA LEU A 51 -6.88 18.83 8.02
C LEU A 51 -6.80 17.38 7.56
N ALA A 52 -5.62 16.88 7.24
CA ALA A 52 -5.43 15.48 6.82
C ALA A 52 -5.95 14.49 7.86
N ARG A 53 -5.60 14.69 9.15
CA ARG A 53 -6.10 13.83 10.24
C ARG A 53 -7.62 13.91 10.39
N LEU A 54 -8.21 15.11 10.31
CA LEU A 54 -9.65 15.28 10.36
C LEU A 54 -10.38 14.57 9.22
N LEU A 55 -9.85 14.66 8.00
CA LEU A 55 -10.41 14.01 6.81
C LEU A 55 -10.28 12.49 6.89
N TYR A 56 -9.12 11.98 7.35
CA TYR A 56 -8.84 10.55 7.42
C TYR A 56 -9.75 9.81 8.39
N GLN A 57 -10.21 10.49 9.45
CA GLN A 57 -11.17 9.95 10.41
C GLN A 57 -12.59 9.83 9.86
N GLN A 58 -12.89 10.50 8.76
CA GLN A 58 -14.23 10.40 8.16
C GLN A 58 -14.38 9.04 7.47
N GLN A 59 -15.56 8.46 7.57
CA GLN A 59 -15.89 7.20 6.89
C GLN A 59 -16.37 7.46 5.44
N VAL A 60 -15.64 8.31 4.72
CA VAL A 60 -15.90 8.69 3.32
C VAL A 60 -14.64 8.42 2.51
N ARG A 61 -14.73 7.54 1.54
CA ARG A 61 -13.60 7.12 0.70
C ARG A 61 -12.77 8.28 0.18
N GLU A 62 -13.44 9.24 -0.44
CA GLU A 62 -12.78 10.37 -1.10
C GLU A 62 -12.04 11.28 -0.10
N LEU A 63 -12.60 11.45 1.10
CA LEU A 63 -11.96 12.25 2.15
C LEU A 63 -10.73 11.54 2.71
N GLN A 64 -10.81 10.21 2.90
CA GLN A 64 -9.66 9.42 3.33
C GLN A 64 -8.53 9.43 2.30
N LEU A 65 -8.85 9.25 1.02
CA LEU A 65 -7.86 9.31 -0.07
C LEU A 65 -7.26 10.72 -0.24
N ALA A 66 -8.08 11.78 -0.09
CA ALA A 66 -7.60 13.16 -0.11
C ALA A 66 -6.64 13.44 1.05
N ALA A 67 -6.95 12.93 2.25
CA ALA A 67 -6.10 13.08 3.44
C ALA A 67 -4.67 12.62 3.20
N LEU A 68 -4.48 11.47 2.52
CA LEU A 68 -3.16 10.93 2.19
C LEU A 68 -2.34 11.86 1.28
N SER A 69 -3.02 12.67 0.46
CA SER A 69 -2.37 13.63 -0.45
C SER A 69 -2.15 15.01 0.19
N ILE A 70 -2.85 15.30 1.29
CA ILE A 70 -2.77 16.56 2.03
C ILE A 70 -1.72 16.47 3.14
N ALA A 71 -1.58 15.30 3.76
CA ALA A 71 -0.59 15.06 4.80
C ALA A 71 0.84 15.26 4.31
N SER A 72 1.69 15.81 5.16
CA SER A 72 3.13 15.94 4.95
C SER A 72 3.83 14.63 5.32
N PRO A 73 4.51 13.95 4.39
CA PRO A 73 5.24 12.72 4.72
C PRO A 73 6.33 12.94 5.79
N GLU A 74 6.90 14.14 5.83
CA GLU A 74 7.96 14.51 6.77
C GLU A 74 7.48 14.62 8.21
N SER A 75 6.18 14.86 8.42
CA SER A 75 5.59 15.01 9.76
C SER A 75 5.11 13.69 10.36
N VAL A 76 5.03 12.62 9.57
CA VAL A 76 4.52 11.32 10.05
C VAL A 76 5.54 10.66 10.96
N THR A 77 5.13 10.35 12.20
CA THR A 77 5.95 9.67 13.20
C THR A 77 5.57 8.19 13.35
N GLU A 78 6.41 7.44 14.08
CA GLU A 78 6.15 6.02 14.34
C GLU A 78 4.88 5.82 15.17
N GLU A 79 4.59 6.74 16.09
CA GLU A 79 3.40 6.71 16.96
C GLU A 79 2.10 6.91 16.17
N GLU A 80 2.18 7.50 14.98
CA GLU A 80 1.03 7.72 14.10
C GLU A 80 0.74 6.53 13.17
N LEU A 81 1.63 5.57 13.05
CA LEU A 81 1.41 4.39 12.18
C LEU A 81 0.09 3.66 12.48
N PRO A 82 -0.33 3.44 13.75
CA PRO A 82 -1.63 2.84 14.04
C PRO A 82 -2.82 3.68 13.55
N PHE A 83 -2.69 5.01 13.55
CA PHE A 83 -3.72 5.90 13.03
C PHE A 83 -3.91 5.73 11.52
N TRP A 84 -2.81 5.72 10.76
CA TRP A 84 -2.85 5.54 9.30
C TRP A 84 -3.21 4.12 8.89
N ALA A 85 -2.91 3.11 9.70
CA ALA A 85 -3.30 1.72 9.48
C ALA A 85 -4.81 1.50 9.59
N LYS A 86 -5.51 2.28 10.42
CA LYS A 86 -6.91 2.03 10.82
C LYS A 86 -7.91 2.02 9.64
N ALA A 87 -7.67 2.79 8.60
CA ALA A 87 -8.56 2.86 7.43
C ALA A 87 -8.17 1.87 6.32
N VAL A 88 -7.14 1.03 6.50
CA VAL A 88 -6.71 0.02 5.53
C VAL A 88 -7.67 -1.18 5.59
N THR A 89 -8.82 -1.01 4.95
CA THR A 89 -9.91 -2.00 4.89
C THR A 89 -10.19 -2.49 3.46
N THR A 90 -9.53 -1.91 2.45
CA THR A 90 -9.64 -2.29 1.05
C THR A 90 -8.26 -2.30 0.39
N VAL A 91 -8.13 -3.05 -0.72
CA VAL A 91 -6.90 -3.06 -1.54
C VAL A 91 -6.54 -1.64 -2.01
N GLU A 92 -7.52 -0.87 -2.48
CA GLU A 92 -7.33 0.52 -2.91
C GLU A 92 -6.73 1.38 -1.78
N MET A 93 -7.24 1.25 -0.55
CA MET A 93 -6.72 2.01 0.59
C MET A 93 -5.31 1.55 0.96
N ALA A 94 -5.03 0.24 0.96
CA ALA A 94 -3.69 -0.31 1.19
C ALA A 94 -2.65 0.28 0.23
N GLU A 95 -2.97 0.27 -1.08
CA GLU A 95 -2.12 0.84 -2.12
C GLU A 95 -1.88 2.34 -1.93
N ASN A 96 -2.94 3.11 -1.64
CA ASN A 96 -2.81 4.55 -1.49
C ASN A 96 -2.08 4.94 -0.19
N VAL A 97 -2.35 4.29 0.94
CA VAL A 97 -1.61 4.52 2.19
C VAL A 97 -0.13 4.23 1.99
N ALA A 98 0.20 3.11 1.34
CA ALA A 98 1.58 2.71 1.10
C ALA A 98 2.30 3.65 0.13
N THR A 99 1.67 3.99 -1.01
CA THR A 99 2.38 4.65 -2.11
C THR A 99 2.31 6.18 -2.07
N VAL A 100 1.23 6.75 -1.50
CA VAL A 100 1.03 8.20 -1.46
C VAL A 100 1.66 8.81 -0.20
N LEU A 101 1.58 8.13 0.94
CA LEU A 101 2.03 8.66 2.21
C LEU A 101 3.19 7.86 2.82
N ILE A 102 2.95 6.67 3.36
CA ILE A 102 3.89 5.97 4.26
C ILE A 102 5.21 5.59 3.58
N GLY A 103 5.18 5.13 2.33
CA GLY A 103 6.39 4.79 1.57
C GLY A 103 7.30 6.00 1.24
N ARG A 104 6.88 7.22 1.60
CA ARG A 104 7.62 8.47 1.42
C ARG A 104 8.13 9.06 2.75
N THR A 105 7.82 8.43 3.86
CA THR A 105 8.16 8.91 5.21
C THR A 105 9.50 8.37 5.67
N ALA A 106 10.10 9.03 6.65
CA ALA A 106 11.30 8.54 7.33
C ALA A 106 11.05 7.23 8.12
N VAL A 107 9.78 6.96 8.47
CA VAL A 107 9.37 5.78 9.24
C VAL A 107 8.95 4.59 8.36
N ALA A 108 9.14 4.67 7.04
CA ALA A 108 8.75 3.63 6.10
C ALA A 108 9.31 2.23 6.46
N LYS A 109 10.59 2.13 6.86
CA LYS A 109 11.18 0.85 7.31
C LYS A 109 10.52 0.30 8.57
N VAL A 110 10.14 1.16 9.49
CA VAL A 110 9.46 0.77 10.73
C VAL A 110 8.05 0.30 10.40
N ALA A 111 7.34 1.02 9.53
CA ALA A 111 6.03 0.65 9.04
C ALA A 111 6.05 -0.72 8.33
N LEU A 112 7.01 -0.94 7.43
CA LEU A 112 7.21 -2.23 6.78
C LEU A 112 7.29 -3.38 7.80
N ARG A 113 8.20 -3.28 8.78
CA ARG A 113 8.40 -4.36 9.77
C ARG A 113 7.17 -4.61 10.63
N LYS A 114 6.52 -3.54 11.10
CA LYS A 114 5.32 -3.64 11.94
C LYS A 114 4.13 -4.22 11.17
N TRP A 115 3.88 -3.69 9.99
CA TRP A 115 2.70 -4.08 9.21
C TRP A 115 2.87 -5.43 8.50
N LEU A 116 4.09 -5.82 8.16
CA LEU A 116 4.34 -7.15 7.60
C LEU A 116 4.08 -8.27 8.61
N ALA A 117 4.22 -7.98 9.90
CA ALA A 117 3.93 -8.90 11.00
C ALA A 117 2.48 -8.80 11.53
N ASP A 118 1.65 -7.91 10.97
CA ASP A 118 0.27 -7.69 11.41
C ASP A 118 -0.66 -8.84 10.97
N ASP A 119 -1.73 -9.06 11.73
CA ASP A 119 -2.75 -10.07 11.39
C ASP A 119 -3.63 -9.64 10.20
N ASN A 120 -3.74 -8.32 9.94
CA ASN A 120 -4.48 -7.79 8.79
C ASN A 120 -3.71 -7.98 7.48
N ALA A 121 -4.21 -8.86 6.61
CA ALA A 121 -3.59 -9.17 5.33
C ALA A 121 -3.44 -7.95 4.39
N LEU A 122 -4.34 -6.98 4.45
CA LEU A 122 -4.24 -5.74 3.67
C LEU A 122 -3.12 -4.82 4.20
N LEU A 123 -2.85 -4.84 5.52
CA LEU A 123 -1.68 -4.16 6.07
C LEU A 123 -0.39 -4.87 5.68
N ARG A 124 -0.35 -6.20 5.66
CA ARG A 124 0.80 -6.94 5.13
C ARG A 124 1.06 -6.60 3.66
N TYR A 125 0.01 -6.51 2.85
CA TYR A 125 0.11 -6.06 1.46
C TYR A 125 0.64 -4.62 1.36
N ALA A 126 0.09 -3.68 2.14
CA ALA A 126 0.59 -2.31 2.19
C ALA A 126 2.07 -2.25 2.61
N ALA A 127 2.49 -3.08 3.58
CA ALA A 127 3.89 -3.20 4.00
C ALA A 127 4.81 -3.59 2.85
N MET A 128 4.42 -4.57 2.04
CA MET A 128 5.19 -5.00 0.86
C MET A 128 5.39 -3.85 -0.13
N LEU A 129 4.33 -3.07 -0.40
CA LEU A 129 4.43 -1.89 -1.27
C LEU A 129 5.28 -0.76 -0.67
N VAL A 130 5.22 -0.56 0.66
CA VAL A 130 6.10 0.38 1.38
C VAL A 130 7.56 -0.06 1.24
N GLY A 131 7.83 -1.35 1.45
CA GLY A 131 9.18 -1.92 1.34
C GLY A 131 9.77 -1.79 -0.06
N GLY A 132 8.95 -1.89 -1.11
CA GLY A 132 9.36 -1.63 -2.49
C GLY A 132 9.92 -0.22 -2.72
N ARG A 133 9.68 0.73 -1.80
CA ARG A 133 10.17 2.12 -1.85
C ARG A 133 11.31 2.40 -0.86
N CYS A 134 11.65 1.46 0.01
CA CYS A 134 12.72 1.63 0.99
C CYS A 134 14.10 1.43 0.35
N ASN A 135 14.96 2.44 0.38
CA ASN A 135 16.25 2.41 -0.32
C ASN A 135 17.33 1.49 0.28
N GLU A 136 17.20 1.06 1.51
CA GLU A 136 18.23 0.27 2.22
C GLU A 136 17.61 -0.93 2.93
N LEU A 137 16.87 -1.75 2.20
CA LEU A 137 16.24 -2.94 2.73
C LEU A 137 17.00 -4.18 2.24
N ASP A 138 17.43 -5.04 3.16
CA ASP A 138 17.95 -6.36 2.87
C ASP A 138 16.81 -7.38 2.95
N ILE A 139 16.70 -8.24 1.92
CA ILE A 139 15.67 -9.28 1.89
C ILE A 139 15.82 -10.24 3.10
N ASN A 140 17.04 -10.49 3.55
CA ASN A 140 17.31 -11.36 4.69
C ASN A 140 16.73 -10.81 6.01
N ASP A 141 16.65 -9.48 6.16
CA ASP A 141 16.07 -8.82 7.35
C ASP A 141 14.56 -9.06 7.52
N ILE A 142 13.88 -9.39 6.43
CA ILE A 142 12.42 -9.55 6.37
C ILE A 142 11.96 -10.93 5.91
N ALA A 143 12.89 -11.82 5.55
CA ALA A 143 12.59 -13.14 4.97
C ALA A 143 11.59 -13.95 5.80
N GLU A 144 11.78 -14.04 7.11
CA GLU A 144 10.88 -14.77 8.02
C GLU A 144 9.48 -14.19 8.03
N SER A 145 9.37 -12.87 8.20
CA SER A 145 8.06 -12.19 8.22
C SER A 145 7.36 -12.26 6.88
N LEU A 146 8.11 -12.16 5.78
CA LEU A 146 7.56 -12.27 4.42
C LEU A 146 7.09 -13.71 4.15
N THR A 147 7.87 -14.73 4.53
CA THR A 147 7.46 -16.15 4.41
C THR A 147 6.15 -16.40 5.18
N LYS A 148 6.05 -15.89 6.41
CA LYS A 148 4.82 -15.99 7.21
C LYS A 148 3.65 -15.30 6.52
N ALA A 149 3.84 -14.09 6.01
CA ALA A 149 2.80 -13.33 5.31
C ALA A 149 2.31 -14.04 4.04
N LEU A 150 3.19 -14.75 3.35
CA LEU A 150 2.88 -15.53 2.14
C LEU A 150 2.22 -16.89 2.44
N SER A 151 2.44 -17.46 3.64
CA SER A 151 1.81 -18.73 4.05
C SER A 151 0.39 -18.56 4.58
N ASP A 152 0.01 -17.35 5.00
CA ASP A 152 -1.30 -17.01 5.59
C ASP A 152 -2.03 -15.96 4.74
N VAL A 153 -2.34 -16.34 3.50
CA VAL A 153 -3.04 -15.46 2.55
C VAL A 153 -4.52 -15.79 2.53
N PRO A 154 -5.41 -14.84 2.89
CA PRO A 154 -6.85 -15.04 2.80
C PRO A 154 -7.33 -15.26 1.37
N VAL A 155 -8.39 -16.07 1.23
CA VAL A 155 -9.06 -16.29 -0.05
C VAL A 155 -9.48 -14.95 -0.67
N GLY A 156 -9.13 -14.75 -1.94
CA GLY A 156 -9.41 -13.53 -2.70
C GLY A 156 -8.32 -12.45 -2.62
N LEU A 157 -7.29 -12.62 -1.78
CA LEU A 157 -6.14 -11.70 -1.71
C LEU A 157 -4.86 -12.30 -2.31
N GLU A 158 -4.91 -13.49 -2.90
CA GLU A 158 -3.75 -14.20 -3.44
C GLU A 158 -3.01 -13.36 -4.50
N VAL A 159 -3.76 -12.78 -5.43
CA VAL A 159 -3.17 -12.00 -6.53
C VAL A 159 -2.46 -10.74 -6.01
N VAL A 160 -3.13 -9.98 -5.13
CA VAL A 160 -2.53 -8.73 -4.62
C VAL A 160 -1.36 -9.01 -3.68
N THR A 161 -1.44 -10.06 -2.85
CA THR A 161 -0.34 -10.46 -1.97
C THR A 161 0.88 -10.91 -2.79
N THR A 162 0.67 -11.71 -3.82
CA THR A 162 1.73 -12.14 -4.74
C THR A 162 2.38 -10.94 -5.43
N HIS A 163 1.56 -10.03 -5.96
CA HIS A 163 2.04 -8.78 -6.56
C HIS A 163 2.87 -7.94 -5.56
N GLY A 164 2.37 -7.73 -4.36
CA GLY A 164 3.09 -7.00 -3.30
C GLY A 164 4.44 -7.63 -2.97
N ALA A 165 4.48 -8.96 -2.85
CA ALA A 165 5.72 -9.70 -2.62
C ALA A 165 6.70 -9.56 -3.78
N ALA A 166 6.24 -9.68 -5.02
CA ALA A 166 7.07 -9.50 -6.21
C ALA A 166 7.67 -8.09 -6.28
N VAL A 167 6.86 -7.05 -5.99
CA VAL A 167 7.35 -5.65 -5.91
C VAL A 167 8.43 -5.50 -4.85
N LEU A 168 8.22 -6.06 -3.65
CA LEU A 168 9.18 -5.99 -2.56
C LEU A 168 10.49 -6.71 -2.88
N ILE A 169 10.39 -7.97 -3.32
CA ILE A 169 11.53 -8.83 -3.65
C ILE A 169 12.31 -8.23 -4.83
N GLY A 170 11.62 -7.81 -5.89
CA GLY A 170 12.23 -7.17 -7.05
C GLY A 170 12.97 -5.89 -6.67
N ALA A 171 12.37 -5.05 -5.85
CA ALA A 171 12.99 -3.81 -5.37
C ALA A 171 14.21 -4.08 -4.46
N CYS A 172 14.22 -5.12 -3.65
CA CYS A 172 15.40 -5.55 -2.90
C CYS A 172 16.51 -6.01 -3.85
N GLY A 173 16.20 -6.90 -4.78
CA GLY A 173 17.18 -7.48 -5.72
C GLY A 173 17.77 -6.49 -6.72
N ALA A 174 17.05 -5.42 -7.08
CA ALA A 174 17.51 -4.42 -8.02
C ALA A 174 18.66 -3.52 -7.50
N ARG A 175 19.08 -3.64 -6.23
CA ARG A 175 20.04 -2.73 -5.59
C ARG A 175 21.50 -3.11 -5.78
N SER A 176 21.81 -4.39 -5.75
CA SER A 176 23.16 -4.92 -5.94
C SER A 176 23.12 -6.37 -6.40
N GLU A 177 24.25 -6.86 -6.91
CA GLU A 177 24.36 -8.28 -7.27
C GLU A 177 24.16 -9.20 -6.06
N GLU A 178 24.67 -8.82 -4.91
CA GLU A 178 24.49 -9.57 -3.65
C GLU A 178 23.00 -9.67 -3.29
N GLN A 179 22.28 -8.56 -3.30
CA GLN A 179 20.85 -8.52 -3.00
C GLN A 179 20.02 -9.27 -4.05
N ARG A 180 20.44 -9.25 -5.31
CA ARG A 180 19.79 -10.03 -6.37
C ARG A 180 19.92 -11.53 -6.14
N LEU A 181 21.11 -12.00 -5.75
CA LEU A 181 21.33 -13.39 -5.41
C LEU A 181 20.55 -13.79 -4.16
N ALA A 182 20.51 -12.95 -3.14
CA ALA A 182 19.72 -13.17 -1.94
C ALA A 182 18.21 -13.21 -2.24
N ALA A 183 17.70 -12.33 -3.10
CA ALA A 183 16.30 -12.31 -3.52
C ALA A 183 15.91 -13.59 -4.29
N ARG A 184 16.77 -14.05 -5.19
CA ARG A 184 16.56 -15.33 -5.89
C ARG A 184 16.59 -16.51 -4.93
N ALA A 185 17.59 -16.57 -4.05
CA ALA A 185 17.68 -17.62 -3.04
C ALA A 185 16.43 -17.62 -2.14
N PHE A 186 15.89 -16.45 -1.77
CA PHE A 186 14.65 -16.37 -1.01
C PHE A 186 13.48 -16.97 -1.78
N ILE A 187 13.30 -16.64 -3.07
CA ILE A 187 12.22 -17.21 -3.91
C ILE A 187 12.36 -18.74 -3.96
N ASP A 188 13.57 -19.27 -4.05
CA ASP A 188 13.84 -20.72 -4.06
C ASP A 188 13.44 -21.43 -2.75
N THR A 189 13.34 -20.70 -1.64
CA THR A 189 12.84 -21.26 -0.36
C THR A 189 11.33 -21.38 -0.29
N LEU A 190 10.61 -20.67 -1.17
CA LEU A 190 9.13 -20.71 -1.18
C LEU A 190 8.63 -22.07 -1.67
N PRO A 191 7.50 -22.56 -1.13
CA PRO A 191 6.89 -23.79 -1.61
C PRO A 191 6.59 -23.75 -3.11
N GLU A 192 6.80 -24.84 -3.82
CA GLU A 192 6.40 -24.97 -5.22
C GLU A 192 4.90 -24.76 -5.38
N GLY A 193 4.51 -24.01 -6.42
CA GLY A 193 3.11 -23.74 -6.74
C GLY A 193 2.88 -22.37 -7.38
N SER A 194 1.63 -22.07 -7.64
CA SER A 194 1.22 -20.87 -8.41
C SER A 194 1.65 -19.54 -7.76
N LEU A 195 1.82 -19.49 -6.44
CA LEU A 195 2.30 -18.29 -5.74
C LEU A 195 3.78 -18.03 -6.08
N ARG A 196 4.62 -19.05 -5.95
CA ARG A 196 6.04 -18.95 -6.30
C ARG A 196 6.23 -18.61 -7.79
N GLU A 197 5.56 -19.33 -8.68
CA GLU A 197 5.62 -19.10 -10.13
C GLU A 197 5.29 -17.65 -10.49
N ARG A 198 4.23 -17.09 -9.91
CA ARG A 198 3.86 -15.68 -10.15
C ARG A 198 4.87 -14.69 -9.59
N ILE A 199 5.46 -14.96 -8.43
CA ILE A 199 6.53 -14.10 -7.88
C ILE A 199 7.73 -14.15 -8.80
N GLU A 200 8.12 -15.33 -9.30
CA GLU A 200 9.21 -15.50 -10.27
C GLU A 200 8.94 -14.71 -11.57
N ASP A 201 7.73 -14.82 -12.11
CA ASP A 201 7.34 -14.10 -13.33
C ASP A 201 7.34 -12.57 -13.14
N GLU A 202 6.75 -12.06 -12.05
CA GLU A 202 6.62 -10.62 -11.82
C GLU A 202 7.91 -9.95 -11.34
N ALA A 203 8.71 -10.61 -10.50
CA ALA A 203 9.98 -10.10 -10.00
C ALA A 203 11.14 -10.39 -10.97
N GLY A 204 11.05 -11.46 -11.77
CA GLY A 204 12.13 -11.99 -12.60
C GLY A 204 12.75 -10.95 -13.52
N TRP A 205 11.92 -10.17 -14.22
CA TRP A 205 12.43 -9.13 -15.11
C TRP A 205 13.27 -8.07 -14.39
N GLN A 206 12.95 -7.72 -13.13
CA GLN A 206 13.75 -6.79 -12.31
C GLN A 206 15.06 -7.44 -11.85
N LEU A 207 15.04 -8.76 -11.65
CA LEU A 207 16.19 -9.52 -11.21
C LEU A 207 17.12 -9.94 -12.37
N GLU A 208 16.70 -9.79 -13.64
CA GLU A 208 17.47 -10.14 -14.83
C GLU A 208 18.21 -8.96 -15.45
N GLN A 209 17.78 -7.72 -15.18
CA GLN A 209 18.26 -6.53 -15.91
C GLN A 209 19.63 -5.97 -15.48
N TYR A 210 20.39 -6.66 -14.62
CA TYR A 210 21.72 -6.20 -14.19
C TYR A 210 22.77 -7.30 -14.24
#